data_49a5b1382ad0faa9b0939195b8d071d9
#
_entry.id   49a5b1382ad0faa9b0939195b8d071d9
#
_cell.length_a   1.000
_cell.length_b   1.000
_cell.length_c   1.000
_cell.angle_alpha   90.00
_cell.angle_beta   90.00
_cell.angle_gamma   90.00
#
_symmetry.space_group_name_H-M   'P 1'
#
loop_
_entity.id
_entity.type
_entity.pdbx_description
1 polymer ?
#
loop_
_entity_poly.entity_id
_entity_poly.type
_entity_poly.pdbx_seq_one_letter_code
_entity_poly.pdbx_strand_id
1 'polypeptide(L)'
;MKFIGKLLVYLLVALLIVILALYILLQTRWGATQVSSWVTVNTDYELSFDKMNHRFSSPSHIILENVTFGRDGKPASLVAKKVDIGLSSRQITDPLHMDTITLFDGTLNLSPQTAPLPFQADRLQLNNMAFNSPNTEWDLSAQKVTGGVSPWQPEAGNVLGNHAQIQMSAGSLTLNGVPATNVLIEGQLNGKEVVLNTIGADMARGSLTGSALRNADGSWIIDTMRLNEIRLQSDKTLTAFFAPLTTIPSLQIGRLDVTDARLQGPDWAVTDLDLSLRNLTLSKGDWQSQEGRLSMNASEFIYGSLHLFDPILNAEFSPQGMALRQFTSRWEGGMVRTSGNWLRDGKALVLDDVAIAGLEYTLPQNWKTLWMAPLPEWLNSVTLQKF
;
A
#
# COMPACT_ATOMS: atom_id res chain seq x y z
N MET A 1 -6.10 -68.53 30.02
CA MET A 1 -5.46 -67.59 29.04
C MET A 1 -6.27 -67.34 27.77
N LYS A 2 -6.90 -68.35 27.11
CA LYS A 2 -7.69 -68.08 25.85
C LYS A 2 -8.93 -67.20 26.05
N PHE A 3 -9.56 -67.17 27.23
CA PHE A 3 -10.75 -66.35 27.56
C PHE A 3 -10.38 -64.86 27.71
N ILE A 4 -9.29 -64.57 28.43
CA ILE A 4 -8.79 -63.21 28.65
C ILE A 4 -8.39 -62.59 27.32
N GLY A 5 -7.74 -63.34 26.45
CA GLY A 5 -7.35 -62.88 25.10
C GLY A 5 -8.58 -62.53 24.22
N LYS A 6 -9.65 -63.35 24.27
CA LYS A 6 -10.90 -63.03 23.55
C LYS A 6 -11.60 -61.79 24.08
N LEU A 7 -11.65 -61.66 25.43
CA LEU A 7 -12.26 -60.47 26.06
C LEU A 7 -11.50 -59.21 25.68
N LEU A 8 -10.17 -59.25 25.67
CA LEU A 8 -9.33 -58.12 25.28
C LEU A 8 -9.54 -57.73 23.81
N VAL A 9 -9.68 -58.71 22.91
CA VAL A 9 -9.99 -58.47 21.50
C VAL A 9 -11.38 -57.82 21.33
N TYR A 10 -12.42 -58.30 22.04
CA TYR A 10 -13.74 -57.70 22.01
C TYR A 10 -13.74 -56.26 22.52
N LEU A 11 -13.01 -55.99 23.60
CA LEU A 11 -12.88 -54.66 24.19
C LEU A 11 -12.16 -53.72 23.23
N LEU A 12 -11.12 -54.22 22.55
CA LEU A 12 -10.37 -53.43 21.58
C LEU A 12 -11.21 -53.13 20.33
N VAL A 13 -12.00 -54.10 19.84
CA VAL A 13 -12.94 -53.90 18.73
C VAL A 13 -14.07 -52.91 19.15
N ALA A 14 -14.62 -53.06 20.34
CA ALA A 14 -15.63 -52.11 20.87
C ALA A 14 -15.07 -50.68 20.95
N LEU A 15 -13.85 -50.53 21.47
CA LEU A 15 -13.14 -49.26 21.54
C LEU A 15 -12.96 -48.64 20.16
N LEU A 16 -12.57 -49.45 19.18
CA LEU A 16 -12.34 -49.04 17.78
C LEU A 16 -13.63 -48.57 17.12
N ILE A 17 -14.77 -49.29 17.41
CA ILE A 17 -16.12 -48.88 16.92
C ILE A 17 -16.54 -47.54 17.57
N VAL A 18 -16.27 -47.34 18.86
CA VAL A 18 -16.57 -46.09 19.55
C VAL A 18 -15.77 -44.94 18.99
N ILE A 19 -14.46 -45.13 18.73
CA ILE A 19 -13.59 -44.13 18.11
C ILE A 19 -14.11 -43.77 16.71
N LEU A 20 -14.47 -44.78 15.91
CA LEU A 20 -15.00 -44.56 14.57
C LEU A 20 -16.34 -43.82 14.61
N ALA A 21 -17.23 -44.16 15.54
CA ALA A 21 -18.50 -43.48 15.71
C ALA A 21 -18.30 -42.02 16.13
N LEU A 22 -17.41 -41.73 17.08
CA LEU A 22 -17.03 -40.38 17.48
C LEU A 22 -16.42 -39.59 16.31
N TYR A 23 -15.54 -40.22 15.53
CA TYR A 23 -14.97 -39.61 14.34
C TYR A 23 -16.04 -39.18 13.32
N ILE A 24 -17.03 -40.03 13.07
CA ILE A 24 -18.15 -39.72 12.17
C ILE A 24 -19.05 -38.62 12.76
N LEU A 25 -19.36 -38.69 14.07
CA LEU A 25 -20.19 -37.69 14.76
C LEU A 25 -19.54 -36.32 14.77
N LEU A 26 -18.22 -36.22 14.93
CA LEU A 26 -17.49 -34.97 14.90
C LEU A 26 -17.58 -34.26 13.54
N GLN A 27 -17.77 -35.01 12.44
CA GLN A 27 -17.95 -34.45 11.10
C GLN A 27 -19.38 -34.01 10.79
N THR A 28 -20.32 -34.15 11.73
CA THR A 28 -21.69 -33.69 11.60
C THR A 28 -21.90 -32.30 12.19
N ARG A 29 -23.08 -31.71 11.96
CA ARG A 29 -23.49 -30.46 12.62
C ARG A 29 -23.48 -30.56 14.15
N TRP A 30 -23.78 -31.72 14.69
CA TRP A 30 -23.69 -31.94 16.13
C TRP A 30 -22.26 -31.75 16.65
N GLY A 31 -21.28 -32.33 15.97
CA GLY A 31 -19.88 -32.14 16.30
C GLY A 31 -19.44 -30.67 16.20
N ALA A 32 -19.85 -29.97 15.13
CA ALA A 32 -19.61 -28.54 14.97
C ALA A 32 -20.19 -27.72 16.14
N THR A 33 -21.43 -28.02 16.58
CA THR A 33 -22.06 -27.35 17.72
C THR A 33 -21.31 -27.63 19.02
N GLN A 34 -20.82 -28.84 19.25
CA GLN A 34 -20.04 -29.18 20.45
C GLN A 34 -18.72 -28.44 20.51
N VAL A 35 -17.97 -28.40 19.41
CA VAL A 35 -16.71 -27.69 19.31
C VAL A 35 -16.92 -26.18 19.48
N SER A 36 -17.90 -25.62 18.80
CA SER A 36 -18.26 -24.19 18.91
C SER A 36 -18.62 -23.80 20.34
N SER A 37 -19.49 -24.60 20.98
CA SER A 37 -19.91 -24.40 22.38
C SER A 37 -18.70 -24.49 23.34
N TRP A 38 -17.84 -25.47 23.14
CA TRP A 38 -16.64 -25.62 23.96
C TRP A 38 -15.69 -24.40 23.84
N VAL A 39 -15.46 -23.89 22.62
CA VAL A 39 -14.66 -22.67 22.40
C VAL A 39 -15.29 -21.48 23.12
N THR A 40 -16.58 -21.24 22.92
CA THR A 40 -17.30 -20.09 23.52
C THR A 40 -17.31 -20.14 25.05
N VAL A 41 -17.45 -21.33 25.66
CA VAL A 41 -17.51 -21.49 27.13
C VAL A 41 -16.11 -21.40 27.76
N ASN A 42 -15.08 -21.89 27.09
CA ASN A 42 -13.74 -22.02 27.68
C ASN A 42 -12.75 -20.96 27.22
N THR A 43 -13.13 -20.06 26.31
CA THR A 43 -12.27 -19.00 25.77
C THR A 43 -13.05 -17.69 25.62
N ASP A 44 -12.34 -16.58 25.39
CA ASP A 44 -12.93 -15.28 25.06
C ASP A 44 -13.31 -15.16 23.58
N TYR A 45 -13.39 -16.28 22.85
CA TYR A 45 -13.66 -16.32 21.43
C TYR A 45 -14.97 -17.02 21.11
N GLU A 46 -15.61 -16.57 20.05
CA GLU A 46 -16.75 -17.25 19.43
C GLU A 46 -16.29 -17.91 18.13
N LEU A 47 -16.54 -19.19 18.02
CA LEU A 47 -16.34 -19.97 16.80
C LEU A 47 -17.68 -20.57 16.39
N SER A 48 -18.05 -20.41 15.13
CA SER A 48 -19.22 -21.04 14.53
C SER A 48 -18.84 -21.61 13.17
N PHE A 49 -19.26 -22.83 12.89
CA PHE A 49 -19.10 -23.47 11.58
C PHE A 49 -20.17 -24.55 11.40
N ASP A 50 -20.50 -24.87 10.15
CA ASP A 50 -21.59 -25.80 9.84
C ASP A 50 -21.19 -27.26 10.05
N LYS A 51 -20.02 -27.64 9.56
CA LYS A 51 -19.46 -28.99 9.71
C LYS A 51 -17.95 -29.01 9.49
N MET A 52 -17.35 -30.05 9.99
CA MET A 52 -15.95 -30.38 9.79
C MET A 52 -15.84 -31.56 8.82
N ASN A 53 -15.00 -31.45 7.83
CA ASN A 53 -14.70 -32.54 6.88
C ASN A 53 -13.26 -32.96 7.04
N HIS A 54 -13.06 -34.26 7.11
CA HIS A 54 -11.74 -34.88 7.07
C HIS A 54 -11.74 -36.01 6.03
N ARG A 55 -10.72 -36.07 5.19
CA ARG A 55 -10.59 -37.08 4.14
C ARG A 55 -9.39 -37.97 4.38
N PHE A 56 -9.54 -39.27 4.25
CA PHE A 56 -8.42 -40.20 4.36
C PHE A 56 -7.37 -40.05 3.26
N SER A 57 -7.76 -39.44 2.11
CA SER A 57 -6.81 -39.09 1.04
C SER A 57 -5.90 -37.90 1.40
N SER A 58 -6.28 -37.09 2.39
CA SER A 58 -5.53 -35.95 2.90
C SER A 58 -5.61 -35.94 4.43
N PRO A 59 -4.99 -36.92 5.11
CA PRO A 59 -5.22 -37.16 6.54
C PRO A 59 -4.68 -36.03 7.42
N SER A 60 -3.79 -35.21 6.91
CA SER A 60 -3.22 -34.04 7.63
C SER A 60 -4.06 -32.77 7.49
N HIS A 61 -5.19 -32.81 6.76
CA HIS A 61 -6.03 -31.65 6.54
C HIS A 61 -7.40 -31.80 7.18
N ILE A 62 -7.85 -30.72 7.84
CA ILE A 62 -9.22 -30.56 8.36
C ILE A 62 -9.84 -29.38 7.64
N ILE A 63 -11.04 -29.58 7.09
CA ILE A 63 -11.78 -28.54 6.38
C ILE A 63 -13.00 -28.17 7.24
N LEU A 64 -13.13 -26.88 7.55
CA LEU A 64 -14.30 -26.31 8.21
C LEU A 64 -15.12 -25.54 7.16
N GLU A 65 -16.44 -25.70 7.19
CA GLU A 65 -17.37 -25.04 6.27
C GLU A 65 -18.16 -23.94 6.98
N ASN A 66 -18.33 -22.79 6.30
CA ASN A 66 -19.06 -21.61 6.76
C ASN A 66 -18.61 -21.14 8.15
N VAL A 67 -17.34 -20.79 8.23
CA VAL A 67 -16.68 -20.40 9.47
C VAL A 67 -16.93 -18.94 9.79
N THR A 68 -17.30 -18.66 11.03
CA THR A 68 -17.29 -17.33 11.64
C THR A 68 -16.47 -17.40 12.92
N PHE A 69 -15.48 -16.53 13.03
CA PHE A 69 -14.61 -16.48 14.19
C PHE A 69 -14.40 -15.04 14.65
N GLY A 70 -14.44 -14.82 15.94
CA GLY A 70 -14.24 -13.51 16.52
C GLY A 70 -14.17 -13.56 18.03
N ARG A 71 -14.16 -12.39 18.65
CA ARG A 71 -14.26 -12.23 20.10
C ARG A 71 -15.71 -12.11 20.52
N ASP A 72 -16.06 -12.66 21.67
CA ASP A 72 -17.39 -12.56 22.24
C ASP A 72 -17.86 -11.09 22.30
N GLY A 73 -19.06 -10.84 21.82
CA GLY A 73 -19.68 -9.51 21.79
C GLY A 73 -19.04 -8.49 20.86
N LYS A 74 -18.10 -8.87 19.97
CA LYS A 74 -17.48 -8.02 18.96
C LYS A 74 -17.78 -8.50 17.54
N PRO A 75 -17.67 -7.60 16.53
CA PRO A 75 -17.78 -8.02 15.13
C PRO A 75 -16.78 -9.14 14.81
N ALA A 76 -17.19 -10.08 13.96
CA ALA A 76 -16.35 -11.20 13.55
C ALA A 76 -15.04 -10.73 12.90
N SER A 77 -13.92 -11.26 13.38
CA SER A 77 -12.60 -10.99 12.79
C SER A 77 -12.40 -11.75 11.47
N LEU A 78 -13.00 -12.93 11.36
CA LEU A 78 -12.93 -13.81 10.20
C LEU A 78 -14.31 -14.35 9.87
N VAL A 79 -14.68 -14.27 8.61
CA VAL A 79 -15.79 -15.00 8.00
C VAL A 79 -15.26 -15.67 6.74
N ALA A 80 -15.44 -16.98 6.59
CA ALA A 80 -14.99 -17.70 5.40
C ALA A 80 -15.93 -18.85 5.07
N LYS A 81 -16.20 -19.07 3.79
CA LYS A 81 -17.01 -20.23 3.36
C LYS A 81 -16.30 -21.54 3.64
N LYS A 82 -14.98 -21.54 3.56
CA LYS A 82 -14.17 -22.71 3.83
C LYS A 82 -12.84 -22.30 4.46
N VAL A 83 -12.42 -23.04 5.47
CA VAL A 83 -11.10 -22.96 6.08
C VAL A 83 -10.46 -24.33 5.99
N ASP A 84 -9.30 -24.42 5.37
CA ASP A 84 -8.49 -25.65 5.29
C ASP A 84 -7.31 -25.51 6.23
N ILE A 85 -7.22 -26.41 7.20
CA ILE A 85 -6.19 -26.41 8.24
C ILE A 85 -5.28 -27.59 8.00
N GLY A 86 -4.01 -27.35 7.69
CA GLY A 86 -2.97 -28.35 7.58
C GLY A 86 -2.30 -28.59 8.93
N LEU A 87 -2.24 -29.84 9.33
CA LEU A 87 -1.72 -30.30 10.61
C LEU A 87 -0.52 -31.22 10.41
N SER A 88 0.32 -31.35 11.44
CA SER A 88 1.42 -32.30 11.51
C SER A 88 1.56 -32.88 12.93
N SER A 89 2.63 -33.57 13.23
CA SER A 89 2.92 -34.03 14.58
C SER A 89 3.20 -32.88 15.57
N ARG A 90 3.44 -31.67 15.08
CA ARG A 90 3.70 -30.48 15.91
C ARG A 90 2.54 -30.17 16.85
N GLN A 91 1.28 -30.42 16.44
CA GLN A 91 0.11 -30.15 17.28
C GLN A 91 0.07 -30.95 18.57
N ILE A 92 0.89 -32.00 18.70
CA ILE A 92 1.04 -32.75 19.97
C ILE A 92 1.74 -31.89 21.04
N THR A 93 2.69 -31.07 20.63
CA THR A 93 3.49 -30.22 21.53
C THR A 93 3.07 -28.74 21.49
N ASP A 94 2.57 -28.29 20.36
CA ASP A 94 2.10 -26.91 20.12
C ASP A 94 0.77 -26.93 19.34
N PRO A 95 -0.36 -27.15 20.04
CA PRO A 95 -1.65 -27.39 19.39
C PRO A 95 -2.21 -26.22 18.62
N LEU A 96 -1.77 -24.99 18.88
CA LEU A 96 -2.25 -23.77 18.23
C LEU A 96 -1.34 -23.28 17.10
N HIS A 97 -0.27 -23.99 16.81
CA HIS A 97 0.62 -23.70 15.68
C HIS A 97 0.36 -24.68 14.54
N MET A 98 -0.34 -24.24 13.52
CA MET A 98 -0.69 -25.03 12.36
C MET A 98 0.46 -25.03 11.32
N ASP A 99 0.52 -26.03 10.45
CA ASP A 99 1.43 -26.00 9.33
C ASP A 99 0.93 -25.03 8.27
N THR A 100 -0.35 -25.12 7.91
CA THR A 100 -0.98 -24.24 6.95
C THR A 100 -2.40 -23.88 7.37
N ILE A 101 -2.83 -22.67 7.07
CA ILE A 101 -4.22 -22.26 7.12
C ILE A 101 -4.57 -21.62 5.78
N THR A 102 -5.57 -22.14 5.09
CA THR A 102 -6.08 -21.55 3.84
C THR A 102 -7.51 -21.09 4.02
N LEU A 103 -7.76 -19.82 3.74
CA LEU A 103 -9.06 -19.18 3.84
C LEU A 103 -9.65 -18.99 2.46
N PHE A 104 -10.91 -19.38 2.27
CA PHE A 104 -11.60 -19.27 0.98
C PHE A 104 -12.89 -18.47 1.10
N ASP A 105 -13.09 -17.53 0.19
CA ASP A 105 -14.36 -16.83 -0.05
C ASP A 105 -14.96 -16.21 1.21
N GLY A 106 -14.32 -15.19 1.73
CA GLY A 106 -14.80 -14.53 2.94
C GLY A 106 -14.20 -13.17 3.18
N THR A 107 -14.22 -12.75 4.44
CA THR A 107 -13.72 -11.44 4.87
C THR A 107 -12.83 -11.58 6.09
N LEU A 108 -11.72 -10.88 6.08
CA LEU A 108 -10.82 -10.71 7.22
C LEU A 108 -10.86 -9.24 7.67
N ASN A 109 -11.35 -9.01 8.88
CA ASN A 109 -11.44 -7.68 9.47
C ASN A 109 -10.22 -7.41 10.35
N LEU A 110 -9.41 -6.43 9.96
CA LEU A 110 -8.14 -6.06 10.57
C LEU A 110 -8.29 -4.84 11.48
N SER A 111 -9.36 -4.78 12.26
CA SER A 111 -9.55 -3.66 13.19
C SER A 111 -8.38 -3.58 14.19
N PRO A 112 -7.77 -2.40 14.43
CA PRO A 112 -6.67 -2.25 15.37
C PRO A 112 -7.05 -2.59 16.83
N GLN A 113 -8.32 -2.65 17.13
CA GLN A 113 -8.86 -3.05 18.45
C GLN A 113 -9.12 -4.56 18.57
N THR A 114 -8.94 -5.34 17.52
CA THR A 114 -9.04 -6.79 17.61
C THR A 114 -7.87 -7.34 18.41
N ALA A 115 -8.17 -8.17 19.41
CA ALA A 115 -7.15 -8.94 20.10
C ALA A 115 -6.41 -9.85 19.11
N PRO A 116 -5.17 -10.25 19.41
CA PRO A 116 -4.44 -11.16 18.56
C PRO A 116 -5.24 -12.45 18.41
N LEU A 117 -5.20 -13.04 17.23
CA LEU A 117 -5.76 -14.37 17.00
C LEU A 117 -4.96 -15.38 17.84
N PRO A 118 -5.61 -16.39 18.45
CA PRO A 118 -4.94 -17.31 19.37
C PRO A 118 -4.09 -18.37 18.66
N PHE A 119 -4.07 -18.41 17.34
CA PHE A 119 -3.38 -19.42 16.56
C PHE A 119 -2.43 -18.79 15.55
N GLN A 120 -1.44 -19.55 15.14
CA GLN A 120 -0.43 -19.20 14.17
C GLN A 120 -0.22 -20.36 13.19
N ALA A 121 0.45 -20.07 12.07
CA ALA A 121 0.77 -21.07 11.06
C ALA A 121 2.15 -20.78 10.42
N ASP A 122 2.80 -21.81 9.91
CA ASP A 122 3.97 -21.61 9.07
C ASP A 122 3.60 -20.87 7.78
N ARG A 123 2.35 -21.05 7.31
CA ARG A 123 1.84 -20.39 6.14
C ARG A 123 0.34 -20.12 6.22
N LEU A 124 -0.04 -18.87 6.03
CA LEU A 124 -1.41 -18.45 5.76
C LEU A 124 -1.58 -18.28 4.25
N GLN A 125 -2.61 -18.89 3.69
CA GLN A 125 -3.01 -18.70 2.31
C GLN A 125 -4.41 -18.10 2.23
N LEU A 126 -4.60 -17.19 1.31
CA LEU A 126 -5.85 -16.53 1.05
C LEU A 126 -6.29 -16.85 -0.37
N ASN A 127 -7.56 -17.12 -0.54
CA ASN A 127 -8.16 -17.36 -1.83
C ASN A 127 -9.50 -16.62 -1.90
N ASN A 128 -9.55 -15.61 -2.75
CA ASN A 128 -10.73 -14.76 -2.93
C ASN A 128 -11.28 -14.18 -1.61
N MET A 129 -10.41 -13.61 -0.79
CA MET A 129 -10.77 -12.99 0.48
C MET A 129 -10.94 -11.47 0.32
N ALA A 130 -11.79 -10.88 1.14
CA ALA A 130 -11.85 -9.44 1.34
C ALA A 130 -11.10 -9.03 2.59
N PHE A 131 -10.42 -7.89 2.54
CA PHE A 131 -9.79 -7.24 3.69
C PHE A 131 -10.46 -5.92 4.02
N ASN A 132 -10.69 -5.68 5.30
CA ASN A 132 -11.09 -4.39 5.83
C ASN A 132 -10.18 -4.05 7.01
N SER A 133 -9.42 -2.97 6.89
CA SER A 133 -8.58 -2.45 7.96
C SER A 133 -8.83 -0.96 8.14
N PRO A 134 -9.92 -0.58 8.80
CA PRO A 134 -10.15 0.80 9.18
C PRO A 134 -9.13 1.18 10.27
N ASN A 135 -8.16 1.98 9.90
CA ASN A 135 -7.11 2.45 10.78
C ASN A 135 -7.00 3.97 10.64
N THR A 136 -6.58 4.66 11.70
CA THR A 136 -6.37 6.11 11.68
C THR A 136 -5.22 6.52 10.75
N GLU A 137 -4.22 5.65 10.55
CA GLU A 137 -3.08 5.89 9.67
C GLU A 137 -3.33 5.38 8.23
N TRP A 138 -3.95 4.21 8.11
CA TRP A 138 -4.16 3.52 6.83
C TRP A 138 -5.58 2.96 6.77
N ASP A 139 -6.46 3.62 6.04
CA ASP A 139 -7.78 3.08 5.71
C ASP A 139 -7.64 2.20 4.46
N LEU A 140 -7.60 0.88 4.69
CA LEU A 140 -7.39 -0.13 3.67
C LEU A 140 -8.61 -1.02 3.51
N SER A 141 -9.13 -1.10 2.31
CA SER A 141 -10.07 -2.15 1.90
C SER A 141 -9.60 -2.83 0.62
N ALA A 142 -9.72 -4.14 0.56
CA ALA A 142 -9.33 -4.91 -0.62
C ALA A 142 -10.32 -6.04 -0.88
N GLN A 143 -10.50 -6.39 -2.14
CA GLN A 143 -11.41 -7.42 -2.61
C GLN A 143 -10.67 -8.42 -3.50
N LYS A 144 -11.14 -9.66 -3.51
CA LYS A 144 -10.56 -10.75 -4.30
C LYS A 144 -9.06 -10.90 -4.02
N VAL A 145 -8.69 -10.90 -2.75
CA VAL A 145 -7.31 -11.06 -2.31
C VAL A 145 -6.93 -12.53 -2.38
N THR A 146 -5.85 -12.81 -3.06
CA THR A 146 -5.26 -14.14 -3.19
C THR A 146 -3.77 -14.05 -2.95
N GLY A 147 -3.22 -14.97 -2.17
CA GLY A 147 -1.78 -14.96 -1.88
C GLY A 147 -1.43 -15.62 -0.56
N GLY A 148 -0.27 -15.31 -0.04
CA GLY A 148 0.25 -15.94 1.15
C GLY A 148 1.08 -15.04 2.04
N VAL A 149 1.11 -15.42 3.32
CA VAL A 149 1.95 -14.84 4.38
C VAL A 149 2.72 -15.98 5.06
N SER A 150 4.02 -15.86 5.19
CA SER A 150 4.86 -16.92 5.74
C SER A 150 6.09 -16.34 6.47
N PRO A 151 6.35 -16.70 7.74
CA PRO A 151 5.43 -17.35 8.67
C PRO A 151 4.25 -16.43 9.04
N TRP A 152 3.13 -16.99 9.44
CA TRP A 152 1.98 -16.23 9.93
C TRP A 152 1.88 -16.30 11.45
N GLN A 153 2.19 -15.19 12.08
CA GLN A 153 2.19 -15.04 13.55
C GLN A 153 1.42 -13.76 13.91
N PRO A 154 0.09 -13.83 13.98
CA PRO A 154 -0.72 -12.66 14.26
C PRO A 154 -0.42 -12.08 15.64
N GLU A 155 -0.37 -10.76 15.72
CA GLU A 155 -0.11 -10.00 16.93
C GLU A 155 -1.23 -8.99 17.19
N ALA A 156 -1.27 -8.43 18.40
CA ALA A 156 -2.24 -7.39 18.75
C ALA A 156 -2.11 -6.18 17.80
N GLY A 157 -3.20 -5.83 17.12
CA GLY A 157 -3.23 -4.74 16.16
C GLY A 157 -2.55 -5.02 14.81
N ASN A 158 -1.95 -6.21 14.64
CA ASN A 158 -1.34 -6.62 13.38
C ASN A 158 -1.63 -8.09 13.08
N VAL A 159 -2.70 -8.34 12.34
CA VAL A 159 -3.15 -9.70 12.01
C VAL A 159 -2.20 -10.43 11.06
N LEU A 160 -1.38 -9.73 10.30
CA LEU A 160 -0.39 -10.34 9.41
C LEU A 160 0.91 -10.71 10.13
N GLY A 161 1.10 -10.18 11.35
CA GLY A 161 2.32 -10.36 12.14
C GLY A 161 3.41 -9.33 11.82
N ASN A 162 4.48 -9.33 12.62
CA ASN A 162 5.57 -8.38 12.51
C ASN A 162 6.76 -8.91 11.70
N HIS A 163 6.84 -10.22 11.48
CA HIS A 163 7.94 -10.84 10.72
C HIS A 163 7.36 -11.85 9.73
N ALA A 164 7.21 -11.44 8.49
CA ALA A 164 6.62 -12.29 7.47
C ALA A 164 7.08 -11.91 6.07
N GLN A 165 7.15 -12.89 5.19
CA GLN A 165 7.16 -12.68 3.75
C GLN A 165 5.73 -12.62 3.25
N ILE A 166 5.44 -11.67 2.36
CA ILE A 166 4.11 -11.43 1.81
C ILE A 166 4.20 -11.53 0.29
N GLN A 167 3.27 -12.28 -0.29
CA GLN A 167 3.03 -12.30 -1.73
C GLN A 167 1.52 -12.32 -1.92
N MET A 168 0.95 -11.21 -2.36
CA MET A 168 -0.49 -11.02 -2.50
C MET A 168 -0.86 -10.34 -3.79
N SER A 169 -2.01 -10.74 -4.33
CA SER A 169 -2.71 -10.01 -5.39
C SER A 169 -4.12 -9.66 -4.93
N ALA A 170 -4.65 -8.55 -5.41
CA ALA A 170 -6.01 -8.13 -5.16
C ALA A 170 -6.69 -7.68 -6.46
N GLY A 171 -7.93 -8.05 -6.65
CA GLY A 171 -8.73 -7.57 -7.79
C GLY A 171 -9.00 -6.07 -7.68
N SER A 172 -9.27 -5.59 -6.47
CA SER A 172 -9.38 -4.16 -6.15
C SER A 172 -8.84 -3.86 -4.75
N LEU A 173 -8.32 -2.66 -4.59
CA LEU A 173 -7.80 -2.13 -3.34
C LEU A 173 -8.13 -0.65 -3.26
N THR A 174 -8.55 -0.18 -2.09
CA THR A 174 -8.69 1.23 -1.79
C THR A 174 -7.84 1.55 -0.57
N LEU A 175 -6.91 2.49 -0.72
CA LEU A 175 -6.02 2.94 0.34
C LEU A 175 -6.23 4.44 0.56
N ASN A 176 -6.70 4.82 1.75
CA ASN A 176 -7.00 6.22 2.09
C ASN A 176 -7.88 6.91 1.03
N GLY A 177 -8.88 6.20 0.51
CA GLY A 177 -9.80 6.68 -0.51
C GLY A 177 -9.28 6.62 -1.96
N VAL A 178 -8.03 6.21 -2.20
CA VAL A 178 -7.45 6.07 -3.54
C VAL A 178 -7.68 4.64 -4.05
N PRO A 179 -8.47 4.47 -5.12
CA PRO A 179 -8.75 3.15 -5.68
C PRO A 179 -7.64 2.67 -6.62
N ALA A 180 -7.37 1.37 -6.57
CA ALA A 180 -6.51 0.65 -7.50
C ALA A 180 -7.11 -0.71 -7.83
N THR A 181 -6.75 -1.27 -8.97
CA THR A 181 -7.17 -2.61 -9.42
C THR A 181 -5.95 -3.42 -9.85
N ASN A 182 -6.12 -4.74 -10.00
CA ASN A 182 -5.05 -5.64 -10.42
C ASN A 182 -3.77 -5.45 -9.61
N VAL A 183 -3.91 -5.34 -8.29
CA VAL A 183 -2.80 -5.05 -7.38
C VAL A 183 -1.97 -6.30 -7.16
N LEU A 184 -0.65 -6.16 -7.26
CA LEU A 184 0.34 -7.17 -6.89
C LEU A 184 1.31 -6.57 -5.89
N ILE A 185 1.54 -7.26 -4.77
CA ILE A 185 2.50 -6.86 -3.74
C ILE A 185 3.33 -8.07 -3.34
N GLU A 186 4.64 -7.92 -3.39
CA GLU A 186 5.61 -8.88 -2.87
C GLU A 186 6.57 -8.15 -1.95
N GLY A 187 6.79 -8.69 -0.76
CA GLY A 187 7.65 -8.02 0.18
C GLY A 187 7.82 -8.74 1.51
N GLN A 188 8.30 -7.99 2.50
CA GLN A 188 8.61 -8.50 3.83
C GLN A 188 8.18 -7.49 4.89
N LEU A 189 7.70 -8.00 6.01
CA LEU A 189 7.49 -7.25 7.25
C LEU A 189 8.62 -7.58 8.22
N ASN A 190 9.28 -6.57 8.76
CA ASN A 190 10.35 -6.69 9.76
C ASN A 190 10.07 -5.71 10.91
N GLY A 191 9.21 -6.11 11.82
CA GLY A 191 8.72 -5.21 12.87
C GLY A 191 7.86 -4.08 12.27
N LYS A 192 8.31 -2.84 12.45
CA LYS A 192 7.66 -1.66 11.87
C LYS A 192 8.18 -1.30 10.47
N GLU A 193 9.22 -1.98 10.01
CA GLU A 193 9.77 -1.81 8.67
C GLU A 193 8.96 -2.64 7.67
N VAL A 194 8.66 -2.07 6.52
CA VAL A 194 7.95 -2.73 5.42
C VAL A 194 8.79 -2.62 4.16
N VAL A 195 9.26 -3.76 3.67
CA VAL A 195 10.00 -3.85 2.41
C VAL A 195 9.05 -4.33 1.32
N LEU A 196 8.86 -3.53 0.30
CA LEU A 196 8.03 -3.85 -0.87
C LEU A 196 8.97 -4.02 -2.08
N ASN A 197 9.33 -5.27 -2.37
CA ASN A 197 10.22 -5.59 -3.49
C ASN A 197 9.54 -5.39 -4.84
N THR A 198 8.24 -5.68 -4.90
CA THR A 198 7.41 -5.53 -6.08
C THR A 198 6.09 -4.89 -5.71
N ILE A 199 5.76 -3.81 -6.38
CA ILE A 199 4.45 -3.17 -6.34
C ILE A 199 3.97 -3.05 -7.79
N GLY A 200 2.76 -3.51 -8.07
CA GLY A 200 2.10 -3.32 -9.35
C GLY A 200 0.63 -3.03 -9.12
N ALA A 201 0.08 -2.06 -9.82
CA ALA A 201 -1.35 -1.74 -9.75
C ALA A 201 -1.80 -0.95 -10.98
N ASP A 202 -3.07 -1.08 -11.32
CA ASP A 202 -3.77 -0.17 -12.22
C ASP A 202 -4.48 0.89 -11.39
N MET A 203 -4.23 2.16 -11.66
CA MET A 203 -4.86 3.27 -10.96
C MET A 203 -5.05 4.47 -11.87
N ALA A 204 -6.08 5.27 -11.64
CA ALA A 204 -6.33 6.49 -12.40
C ALA A 204 -6.23 6.29 -13.92
N ARG A 205 -6.74 5.18 -14.44
CA ARG A 205 -6.73 4.73 -15.86
C ARG A 205 -5.35 4.40 -16.42
N GLY A 206 -4.32 4.43 -15.63
CA GLY A 206 -2.95 4.06 -15.99
C GLY A 206 -2.42 2.95 -15.11
N SER A 207 -1.10 2.83 -15.03
CA SER A 207 -0.43 1.82 -14.24
C SER A 207 0.67 2.39 -13.35
N LEU A 208 0.89 1.73 -12.22
CA LEU A 208 1.98 1.99 -11.29
C LEU A 208 2.78 0.70 -11.10
N THR A 209 4.11 0.80 -11.18
CA THR A 209 5.02 -0.30 -10.83
C THR A 209 6.22 0.25 -10.05
N GLY A 210 6.77 -0.54 -9.16
CA GLY A 210 7.95 -0.09 -8.43
C GLY A 210 8.31 -0.95 -7.23
N SER A 211 9.22 -0.40 -6.43
CA SER A 211 9.68 -0.95 -5.17
C SER A 211 9.87 0.16 -4.14
N ALA A 212 9.61 -0.13 -2.89
CA ALA A 212 9.70 0.84 -1.80
C ALA A 212 10.06 0.16 -0.48
N LEU A 213 10.67 0.93 0.40
CA LEU A 213 10.96 0.56 1.79
C LEU A 213 10.37 1.64 2.70
N ARG A 214 9.56 1.24 3.68
CA ARG A 214 9.16 2.10 4.78
C ARG A 214 9.95 1.72 6.02
N ASN A 215 10.69 2.66 6.57
CA ASN A 215 11.43 2.48 7.81
C ASN A 215 10.52 2.56 9.04
N ALA A 216 11.02 2.09 10.17
CA ALA A 216 10.30 2.09 11.44
C ALA A 216 9.92 3.50 11.95
N ASP A 217 10.66 4.53 11.56
CA ASP A 217 10.40 5.95 11.88
C ASP A 217 9.36 6.61 10.97
N GLY A 218 8.81 5.88 9.98
CA GLY A 218 7.84 6.38 9.00
C GLY A 218 8.47 7.04 7.78
N SER A 219 9.80 7.05 7.66
CA SER A 219 10.48 7.51 6.43
C SER A 219 10.33 6.48 5.30
N TRP A 220 10.40 6.96 4.06
CA TRP A 220 10.26 6.15 2.87
C TRP A 220 11.49 6.22 1.98
N ILE A 221 11.85 5.09 1.41
CA ILE A 221 12.84 4.97 0.34
C ILE A 221 12.13 4.31 -0.85
N ILE A 222 12.00 5.05 -1.93
CA ILE A 222 11.50 4.58 -3.22
C ILE A 222 12.72 4.31 -4.09
N ASP A 223 13.07 3.04 -4.26
CA ASP A 223 14.20 2.68 -5.11
C ASP A 223 13.89 2.98 -6.58
N THR A 224 12.77 2.46 -7.06
CA THR A 224 12.26 2.71 -8.41
C THR A 224 10.74 2.80 -8.40
N MET A 225 10.19 3.80 -9.07
CA MET A 225 8.75 3.93 -9.30
C MET A 225 8.50 4.37 -10.74
N ARG A 226 7.52 3.76 -11.38
CA ARG A 226 7.06 4.11 -12.72
C ARG A 226 5.55 4.30 -12.74
N LEU A 227 5.12 5.41 -13.30
CA LEU A 227 3.72 5.77 -13.50
C LEU A 227 3.50 5.97 -15.01
N ASN A 228 2.61 5.18 -15.59
CA ASN A 228 2.32 5.26 -17.01
C ASN A 228 0.85 5.60 -17.25
N GLU A 229 0.61 6.56 -18.14
CA GLU A 229 -0.73 6.94 -18.62
C GLU A 229 -1.71 7.30 -17.50
N ILE A 230 -1.24 7.85 -16.39
CA ILE A 230 -2.07 8.26 -15.27
C ILE A 230 -2.98 9.42 -15.69
N ARG A 231 -4.28 9.29 -15.43
CA ARG A 231 -5.31 10.30 -15.70
C ARG A 231 -6.03 10.64 -14.41
N LEU A 232 -5.51 11.63 -13.70
CA LEU A 232 -5.99 11.97 -12.36
C LEU A 232 -6.70 13.33 -12.36
N GLN A 233 -7.92 13.35 -11.80
CA GLN A 233 -8.63 14.57 -11.43
C GLN A 233 -8.64 14.71 -9.91
N SER A 234 -8.30 15.89 -9.42
CA SER A 234 -8.28 16.23 -8.01
C SER A 234 -9.20 17.44 -7.75
N ASP A 235 -9.86 17.46 -6.61
CA ASP A 235 -10.58 18.62 -6.10
C ASP A 235 -9.66 19.58 -5.34
N LYS A 236 -8.37 19.27 -5.23
CA LYS A 236 -7.38 20.03 -4.45
C LYS A 236 -6.60 21.00 -5.33
N THR A 237 -6.28 22.17 -4.75
CA THR A 237 -5.29 23.09 -5.33
C THR A 237 -3.93 22.42 -5.44
N LEU A 238 -3.04 22.93 -6.29
CA LEU A 238 -1.71 22.36 -6.49
C LEU A 238 -0.93 22.20 -5.18
N THR A 239 -0.96 23.22 -4.33
CA THR A 239 -0.30 23.18 -3.01
C THR A 239 -0.90 22.11 -2.09
N ALA A 240 -2.24 22.01 -2.04
CA ALA A 240 -2.92 21.01 -1.23
C ALA A 240 -2.73 19.60 -1.75
N PHE A 241 -2.54 19.45 -3.06
CA PHE A 241 -2.25 18.15 -3.69
C PHE A 241 -0.89 17.58 -3.23
N PHE A 242 0.13 18.43 -3.12
CA PHE A 242 1.47 18.03 -2.67
C PHE A 242 1.68 18.13 -1.14
N ALA A 243 0.72 18.69 -0.39
CA ALA A 243 0.83 18.84 1.06
C ALA A 243 1.19 17.52 1.82
N PRO A 244 0.70 16.32 1.44
CA PRO A 244 1.10 15.08 2.12
C PRO A 244 2.60 14.83 2.14
N LEU A 245 3.37 15.32 1.16
CA LEU A 245 4.82 15.16 1.13
C LEU A 245 5.52 15.89 2.29
N THR A 246 4.89 16.93 2.86
CA THR A 246 5.45 17.68 4.00
C THR A 246 5.29 16.94 5.34
N THR A 247 4.43 15.94 5.40
CA THR A 247 4.18 15.15 6.61
C THR A 247 5.11 13.95 6.74
N ILE A 248 5.74 13.53 5.64
CA ILE A 248 6.69 12.42 5.64
C ILE A 248 8.01 12.89 6.25
N PRO A 249 8.55 12.23 7.29
CA PRO A 249 9.79 12.65 7.94
C PRO A 249 10.96 12.72 6.97
N SER A 250 11.10 11.71 6.12
CA SER A 250 12.08 11.67 5.04
C SER A 250 11.55 10.81 3.89
N LEU A 251 11.76 11.27 2.68
CA LEU A 251 11.44 10.56 1.45
C LEU A 251 12.65 10.58 0.53
N GLN A 252 13.23 9.41 0.27
CA GLN A 252 14.29 9.24 -0.70
C GLN A 252 13.74 8.60 -1.96
N ILE A 253 14.00 9.19 -3.11
CA ILE A 253 13.59 8.69 -4.42
C ILE A 253 14.84 8.45 -5.25
N GLY A 254 15.21 7.18 -5.44
CA GLY A 254 16.29 6.81 -6.34
C GLY A 254 15.92 7.10 -7.80
N ARG A 255 14.75 6.62 -8.21
CA ARG A 255 14.23 6.79 -9.55
C ARG A 255 12.70 6.87 -9.58
N LEU A 256 12.18 7.94 -10.17
CA LEU A 256 10.77 8.07 -10.53
C LEU A 256 10.67 8.44 -12.01
N ASP A 257 9.96 7.64 -12.77
CA ASP A 257 9.61 7.91 -14.15
C ASP A 257 8.09 8.01 -14.29
N VAL A 258 7.63 9.11 -14.85
CA VAL A 258 6.23 9.34 -15.23
C VAL A 258 6.17 9.49 -16.73
N THR A 259 5.30 8.76 -17.38
CA THR A 259 5.12 8.78 -18.83
C THR A 259 3.67 9.05 -19.18
N ASP A 260 3.43 10.02 -20.02
CA ASP A 260 2.12 10.39 -20.57
C ASP A 260 1.05 10.56 -19.48
N ALA A 261 1.35 11.34 -18.44
CA ALA A 261 0.39 11.63 -17.39
C ALA A 261 -0.45 12.87 -17.70
N ARG A 262 -1.69 12.85 -17.27
CA ARG A 262 -2.59 14.00 -17.25
C ARG A 262 -3.13 14.18 -15.83
N LEU A 263 -2.78 15.31 -15.23
CA LEU A 263 -3.19 15.68 -13.89
C LEU A 263 -3.97 16.98 -13.93
N GLN A 264 -5.06 17.07 -13.22
CA GLN A 264 -5.92 18.24 -13.22
C GLN A 264 -6.47 18.49 -11.82
N GLY A 265 -6.40 19.75 -11.40
CA GLY A 265 -7.05 20.32 -10.22
C GLY A 265 -8.01 21.45 -10.57
N PRO A 266 -8.54 22.19 -9.56
CA PRO A 266 -9.48 23.28 -9.78
C PRO A 266 -8.88 24.45 -10.56
N ASP A 267 -7.61 24.75 -10.36
CA ASP A 267 -6.89 25.92 -10.87
C ASP A 267 -5.56 25.55 -11.54
N TRP A 268 -5.31 24.28 -11.77
CA TRP A 268 -4.08 23.79 -12.36
C TRP A 268 -4.32 22.55 -13.22
N ALA A 269 -3.52 22.39 -14.24
CA ALA A 269 -3.51 21.20 -15.08
C ALA A 269 -2.14 20.97 -15.71
N VAL A 270 -1.79 19.72 -15.94
CA VAL A 270 -0.65 19.32 -16.77
C VAL A 270 -1.07 18.17 -17.69
N THR A 271 -0.73 18.29 -18.95
CA THR A 271 -1.15 17.38 -20.01
C THR A 271 0.08 16.78 -20.69
N ASP A 272 0.01 15.47 -20.98
CA ASP A 272 1.08 14.69 -21.63
C ASP A 272 2.42 14.87 -20.92
N LEU A 273 2.39 14.72 -19.58
CA LEU A 273 3.55 14.90 -18.74
C LEU A 273 4.47 13.68 -18.81
N ASP A 274 5.70 13.92 -19.24
CA ASP A 274 6.83 13.03 -19.05
C ASP A 274 7.77 13.64 -18.01
N LEU A 275 8.07 12.88 -16.96
CA LEU A 275 8.93 13.33 -15.88
C LEU A 275 9.90 12.23 -15.50
N SER A 276 11.15 12.61 -15.30
CA SER A 276 12.21 11.75 -14.81
C SER A 276 12.87 12.42 -13.61
N LEU A 277 12.85 11.76 -12.49
CA LEU A 277 13.44 12.22 -11.23
C LEU A 277 14.48 11.21 -10.77
N ARG A 278 15.65 11.71 -10.35
CA ARG A 278 16.77 10.88 -9.87
C ARG A 278 17.34 11.48 -8.59
N ASN A 279 17.62 10.59 -7.63
CA ASN A 279 18.35 10.92 -6.39
C ASN A 279 17.77 12.11 -5.63
N LEU A 280 16.44 12.21 -5.56
CA LEU A 280 15.79 13.23 -4.75
C LEU A 280 15.63 12.75 -3.32
N THR A 281 16.09 13.54 -2.36
CA THR A 281 15.83 13.33 -0.95
C THR A 281 15.07 14.53 -0.41
N LEU A 282 13.91 14.27 0.19
CA LEU A 282 13.08 15.27 0.86
C LEU A 282 13.07 15.01 2.36
N SER A 283 13.10 16.06 3.14
CA SER A 283 12.83 16.04 4.58
C SER A 283 11.71 17.02 4.87
N LYS A 284 10.55 16.52 5.27
CA LYS A 284 9.34 17.33 5.50
C LYS A 284 9.01 18.28 4.33
N GLY A 285 9.16 17.79 3.11
CA GLY A 285 8.91 18.55 1.89
C GLY A 285 10.05 19.42 1.39
N ASP A 286 11.12 19.60 2.14
CA ASP A 286 12.33 20.32 1.71
C ASP A 286 13.41 19.35 1.20
N TRP A 287 14.07 19.70 0.08
CA TRP A 287 15.08 18.81 -0.48
C TRP A 287 16.40 18.87 0.29
N GLN A 288 16.99 17.68 0.48
CA GLN A 288 18.30 17.46 1.10
C GLN A 288 19.25 16.73 0.15
N SER A 289 18.92 16.68 -1.13
CA SER A 289 19.67 15.95 -2.13
C SER A 289 21.08 16.50 -2.31
N GLN A 290 22.07 15.61 -2.46
CA GLN A 290 23.43 15.99 -2.84
C GLN A 290 23.53 16.22 -4.35
N GLU A 291 22.92 15.34 -5.14
CA GLU A 291 22.95 15.34 -6.60
C GLU A 291 21.60 14.90 -7.18
N GLY A 292 20.53 15.62 -6.84
CA GLY A 292 19.21 15.35 -7.37
C GLY A 292 19.06 15.88 -8.80
N ARG A 293 18.32 15.18 -9.65
CA ARG A 293 18.05 15.59 -11.05
C ARG A 293 16.59 15.48 -11.38
N LEU A 294 16.06 16.48 -12.04
CA LEU A 294 14.71 16.52 -12.58
C LEU A 294 14.78 16.83 -14.07
N SER A 295 14.11 16.03 -14.89
CA SER A 295 13.83 16.32 -16.30
C SER A 295 12.32 16.19 -16.53
N MET A 296 11.70 17.20 -17.09
CA MET A 296 10.25 17.25 -17.30
C MET A 296 9.95 17.88 -18.65
N ASN A 297 8.99 17.31 -19.34
CA ASN A 297 8.31 17.97 -20.47
C ASN A 297 6.80 17.68 -20.42
N ALA A 298 6.02 18.55 -21.00
CA ALA A 298 4.58 18.38 -21.12
C ALA A 298 4.10 19.06 -22.41
N SER A 299 2.90 18.76 -22.87
CA SER A 299 2.28 19.53 -23.97
C SER A 299 1.68 20.83 -23.45
N GLU A 300 1.19 20.85 -22.21
CA GLU A 300 0.50 22.00 -21.65
C GLU A 300 0.64 22.00 -20.12
N PHE A 301 0.85 23.18 -19.55
CA PHE A 301 0.80 23.44 -18.12
C PHE A 301 -0.02 24.70 -17.85
N ILE A 302 -1.02 24.56 -16.97
CA ILE A 302 -1.90 25.65 -16.53
C ILE A 302 -1.76 25.80 -15.03
N TYR A 303 -1.62 27.05 -14.56
CA TYR A 303 -1.70 27.40 -13.16
C TYR A 303 -2.33 28.79 -13.01
N GLY A 304 -3.57 28.84 -12.54
CA GLY A 304 -4.34 30.08 -12.54
C GLY A 304 -4.47 30.68 -13.93
N SER A 305 -3.94 31.88 -14.09
CA SER A 305 -3.89 32.60 -15.39
C SER A 305 -2.65 32.28 -16.23
N LEU A 306 -1.66 31.59 -15.67
CA LEU A 306 -0.46 31.19 -16.40
C LEU A 306 -0.78 29.97 -17.27
N HIS A 307 -0.53 30.10 -18.57
CA HIS A 307 -0.75 29.04 -19.53
C HIS A 307 0.52 28.85 -20.40
N LEU A 308 1.19 27.73 -20.20
CA LEU A 308 2.43 27.37 -20.88
C LEU A 308 2.17 26.21 -21.84
N PHE A 309 2.71 26.30 -23.05
CA PHE A 309 2.68 25.25 -24.06
C PHE A 309 4.09 24.70 -24.27
N ASP A 310 4.17 23.39 -24.43
CA ASP A 310 5.40 22.65 -24.64
C ASP A 310 6.51 23.00 -23.63
N PRO A 311 6.20 23.09 -22.29
CA PRO A 311 7.22 23.39 -21.31
C PRO A 311 8.24 22.25 -21.24
N ILE A 312 9.52 22.63 -21.20
CA ILE A 312 10.67 21.74 -20.96
C ILE A 312 11.42 22.30 -19.76
N LEU A 313 11.65 21.45 -18.76
CA LEU A 313 12.36 21.83 -17.53
C LEU A 313 13.43 20.79 -17.22
N ASN A 314 14.68 21.23 -17.06
CA ASN A 314 15.78 20.43 -16.53
C ASN A 314 16.39 21.15 -15.33
N ALA A 315 16.44 20.50 -14.19
CA ALA A 315 16.95 21.06 -12.97
C ALA A 315 17.82 20.04 -12.20
N GLU A 316 18.79 20.56 -11.46
CA GLU A 316 19.62 19.80 -10.55
C GLU A 316 19.47 20.37 -9.13
N PHE A 317 19.38 19.49 -8.15
CA PHE A 317 19.22 19.87 -6.74
C PHE A 317 20.47 19.53 -5.95
N SER A 318 20.90 20.45 -5.12
CA SER A 318 22.01 20.29 -4.19
C SER A 318 21.65 20.92 -2.84
N PRO A 319 22.43 20.72 -1.77
CA PRO A 319 22.21 21.41 -0.50
C PRO A 319 22.26 22.93 -0.61
N GLN A 320 23.00 23.45 -1.58
CA GLN A 320 23.18 24.90 -1.81
C GLN A 320 22.00 25.54 -2.53
N GLY A 321 21.19 24.74 -3.26
CA GLY A 321 20.04 25.25 -3.98
C GLY A 321 19.65 24.40 -5.19
N MET A 322 19.14 25.04 -6.21
CA MET A 322 18.69 24.43 -7.47
C MET A 322 19.37 25.09 -8.66
N ALA A 323 19.99 24.30 -9.51
CA ALA A 323 20.47 24.76 -10.81
C ALA A 323 19.41 24.48 -11.89
N LEU A 324 18.82 25.53 -12.43
CA LEU A 324 17.93 25.47 -13.58
C LEU A 324 18.78 25.40 -14.85
N ARG A 325 19.00 24.21 -15.36
CA ARG A 325 19.83 23.99 -16.55
C ARG A 325 19.13 24.44 -17.82
N GLN A 326 17.82 24.25 -17.87
CA GLN A 326 16.98 24.64 -18.98
C GLN A 326 15.54 24.84 -18.52
N PHE A 327 14.95 25.94 -18.93
CA PHE A 327 13.51 26.10 -19.00
C PHE A 327 13.19 26.70 -20.37
N THR A 328 12.27 26.08 -21.09
CA THR A 328 11.81 26.55 -22.40
C THR A 328 10.31 26.31 -22.46
N SER A 329 9.55 27.30 -22.91
CA SER A 329 8.10 27.17 -23.10
C SER A 329 7.59 28.18 -24.12
N ARG A 330 6.50 27.86 -24.79
CA ARG A 330 5.68 28.86 -25.50
C ARG A 330 4.73 29.48 -24.51
N TRP A 331 4.64 30.82 -24.53
CA TRP A 331 3.78 31.62 -23.69
C TRP A 331 3.31 32.85 -24.45
N GLU A 332 2.01 33.19 -24.36
CA GLU A 332 1.43 34.40 -24.98
C GLU A 332 1.89 34.62 -26.44
N GLY A 333 1.76 33.60 -27.24
CA GLY A 333 2.13 33.64 -28.67
C GLY A 333 3.64 33.63 -28.99
N GLY A 334 4.48 33.80 -27.98
CA GLY A 334 5.94 33.83 -28.12
C GLY A 334 6.62 32.60 -27.47
N MET A 335 7.94 32.71 -27.34
CA MET A 335 8.78 31.71 -26.71
C MET A 335 9.61 32.33 -25.61
N VAL A 336 9.71 31.61 -24.48
CA VAL A 336 10.56 31.97 -23.34
C VAL A 336 11.58 30.86 -23.14
N ARG A 337 12.84 31.24 -22.97
CA ARG A 337 13.94 30.36 -22.60
C ARG A 337 14.74 31.00 -21.48
N THR A 338 15.11 30.21 -20.47
CA THR A 338 15.96 30.69 -19.39
C THR A 338 16.76 29.54 -18.76
N SER A 339 17.86 29.93 -18.14
CA SER A 339 18.66 29.10 -17.25
C SER A 339 19.14 29.95 -16.08
N GLY A 340 19.58 29.32 -15.00
CA GLY A 340 20.06 30.06 -13.84
C GLY A 340 20.15 29.19 -12.58
N ASN A 341 20.24 29.85 -11.44
CA ASN A 341 20.38 29.19 -10.15
C ASN A 341 19.50 29.85 -9.11
N TRP A 342 18.80 29.04 -8.32
CA TRP A 342 18.23 29.50 -7.08
C TRP A 342 19.15 29.10 -5.93
N LEU A 343 19.61 30.07 -5.17
CA LEU A 343 20.52 29.90 -4.05
C LEU A 343 19.71 29.85 -2.75
N ARG A 344 19.86 28.80 -1.99
CA ARG A 344 19.17 28.62 -0.70
C ARG A 344 19.57 29.69 0.30
N ASP A 345 20.87 29.96 0.36
CA ASP A 345 21.39 31.09 1.14
C ASP A 345 20.99 32.42 0.50
N GLY A 346 20.25 33.23 1.24
CA GLY A 346 19.67 34.47 0.76
C GLY A 346 18.43 34.37 -0.11
N LYS A 347 17.97 33.15 -0.44
CA LYS A 347 16.80 32.92 -1.30
C LYS A 347 16.83 33.73 -2.60
N ALA A 348 17.98 33.70 -3.26
CA ALA A 348 18.27 34.49 -4.44
C ALA A 348 18.14 33.68 -5.71
N LEU A 349 17.35 34.16 -6.66
CA LEU A 349 17.27 33.63 -8.03
C LEU A 349 18.18 34.43 -8.95
N VAL A 350 19.18 33.80 -9.50
CA VAL A 350 20.10 34.38 -10.48
C VAL A 350 19.83 33.71 -11.83
N LEU A 351 19.29 34.45 -12.78
CA LEU A 351 19.05 33.99 -14.14
C LEU A 351 20.23 34.41 -15.02
N ASP A 352 20.93 33.40 -15.53
CA ASP A 352 22.18 33.59 -16.32
C ASP A 352 21.86 34.05 -17.74
N ASP A 353 20.79 33.51 -18.33
CA ASP A 353 20.33 33.82 -19.69
C ASP A 353 18.82 33.82 -19.72
N VAL A 354 18.21 34.89 -20.19
CA VAL A 354 16.77 34.99 -20.42
C VAL A 354 16.55 35.48 -21.86
N ALA A 355 15.87 34.68 -22.64
CA ALA A 355 15.52 35.01 -24.00
C ALA A 355 14.00 34.93 -24.19
N ILE A 356 13.43 36.00 -24.69
CA ILE A 356 12.01 36.12 -25.00
C ILE A 356 11.87 36.56 -26.46
N ALA A 357 11.06 35.88 -27.23
CA ALA A 357 10.83 36.20 -28.63
C ALA A 357 9.35 36.08 -28.99
N GLY A 358 8.84 37.05 -29.73
CA GLY A 358 7.49 37.03 -30.30
C GLY A 358 6.34 37.12 -29.27
N LEU A 359 6.61 37.64 -28.06
CA LEU A 359 5.63 37.74 -27.01
C LEU A 359 4.58 38.82 -27.31
N GLU A 360 3.31 38.44 -27.30
CA GLU A 360 2.17 39.34 -27.38
C GLU A 360 1.39 39.34 -26.07
N TYR A 361 1.85 40.16 -25.11
CA TYR A 361 1.26 40.22 -23.80
C TYR A 361 0.58 41.57 -23.55
N THR A 362 -0.70 41.54 -23.22
CA THR A 362 -1.44 42.73 -22.81
C THR A 362 -1.33 42.88 -21.30
N LEU A 363 -0.73 43.95 -20.84
CA LEU A 363 -0.62 44.25 -19.43
C LEU A 363 -2.02 44.39 -18.80
N PRO A 364 -2.34 43.68 -17.73
CA PRO A 364 -3.60 43.82 -17.03
C PRO A 364 -3.74 45.25 -16.42
N GLN A 365 -4.96 45.74 -16.24
CA GLN A 365 -5.18 47.08 -15.70
C GLN A 365 -4.52 47.32 -14.32
N ASN A 366 -4.37 46.25 -13.52
CA ASN A 366 -3.74 46.29 -12.21
C ASN A 366 -2.23 45.92 -12.24
N TRP A 367 -1.57 46.01 -13.39
CA TRP A 367 -0.17 45.59 -13.56
C TRP A 367 0.79 46.22 -12.53
N LYS A 368 0.54 47.49 -12.14
CA LYS A 368 1.35 48.19 -11.13
C LYS A 368 1.26 47.50 -9.75
N THR A 369 0.05 47.09 -9.36
CA THR A 369 -0.20 46.37 -8.12
C THR A 369 0.46 45.00 -8.13
N LEU A 370 0.37 44.27 -9.25
CA LEU A 370 1.00 42.98 -9.42
C LEU A 370 2.54 43.09 -9.41
N TRP A 371 3.08 44.13 -10.04
CA TRP A 371 4.52 44.41 -10.05
C TRP A 371 5.08 44.75 -8.65
N MET A 372 4.29 45.43 -7.84
CA MET A 372 4.66 45.83 -6.48
C MET A 372 4.25 44.79 -5.43
N ALA A 373 3.65 43.67 -5.83
CA ALA A 373 3.31 42.59 -4.91
C ALA A 373 4.58 42.04 -4.24
N PRO A 374 4.51 41.65 -2.95
CA PRO A 374 5.67 41.06 -2.26
C PRO A 374 6.06 39.76 -2.94
N LEU A 375 7.38 39.54 -3.01
CA LEU A 375 7.91 38.26 -3.49
C LEU A 375 7.44 37.12 -2.57
N PRO A 376 7.24 35.91 -3.09
CA PRO A 376 6.88 34.77 -2.26
C PRO A 376 7.98 34.47 -1.23
N GLU A 377 7.64 33.85 -0.11
CA GLU A 377 8.55 33.61 1.03
C GLU A 377 9.82 32.84 0.67
N TRP A 378 9.80 32.07 -0.42
CA TRP A 378 10.96 31.35 -0.93
C TRP A 378 11.90 32.16 -1.81
N LEU A 379 11.59 33.45 -2.06
CA LEU A 379 12.32 34.31 -2.99
C LEU A 379 12.49 35.72 -2.39
N ASN A 380 13.74 36.13 -2.17
CA ASN A 380 14.08 37.47 -1.67
C ASN A 380 14.58 38.41 -2.78
N SER A 381 15.24 37.85 -3.80
CA SER A 381 15.78 38.65 -4.90
C SER A 381 15.81 37.89 -6.22
N VAL A 382 15.71 38.64 -7.31
CA VAL A 382 15.88 38.13 -8.66
C VAL A 382 16.93 38.97 -9.36
N THR A 383 17.96 38.33 -9.89
CA THR A 383 19.02 38.97 -10.68
C THR A 383 19.02 38.40 -12.09
N LEU A 384 18.98 39.26 -13.08
CA LEU A 384 19.14 38.93 -14.49
C LEU A 384 20.55 39.29 -14.93
N GLN A 385 21.36 38.31 -15.36
CA GLN A 385 22.71 38.55 -15.84
C GLN A 385 22.72 38.92 -17.34
N LYS A 386 21.88 38.25 -18.11
CA LYS A 386 21.74 38.49 -19.54
C LYS A 386 20.26 38.37 -19.94
N PHE A 387 19.80 39.35 -20.69
CA PHE A 387 18.43 39.43 -21.21
C PHE A 387 18.44 39.69 -22.73
#